data_70f0f536e517b56d2773f1bbf85d3d61
#
_entry.id   70f0f536e517b56d2773f1bbf85d3d61
#
_cell.length_a   1.000
_cell.length_b   1.000
_cell.length_c   1.000
_cell.angle_alpha   90.00
_cell.angle_beta   90.00
_cell.angle_gamma   90.00
#
_symmetry.space_group_name_H-M   'P 1'
#
loop_
_entity.id
_entity.type
_entity.pdbx_description
1 polymer ?
#
loop_
_entity_poly.entity_id
_entity_poly.type
_entity_poly.pdbx_seq_one_letter_code
_entity_poly.pdbx_strand_id
1 'polypeptide(L)'
;GSEHLWAIWVTGDGESWGWGELAALGYLRIVYQLPPEQTLDFHHLDLEQEMARILAAGENLDATQTDLSDFAKSGGKLLYFHGLSDPLILPERAKQYAVEVLNTTPGVLSKQSTRFFMVPGHGHCWELPGHAPDEFNPVALIDQWVESGQAPNYLDVHQTTSESTRQRRICPFPQRTILVGKQKDSAESYQCQ
;
A
#
# COMPACT_ATOMS: atom_id res chain seq x y z
N GLY A 1 13.23 -2.84 10.27
CA GLY A 1 12.17 -2.91 9.46
C GLY A 1 10.85 -3.41 10.01
N SER A 2 10.30 -4.42 9.39
CA SER A 2 8.97 -4.94 9.67
C SER A 2 8.96 -6.21 10.53
N GLU A 3 10.09 -6.64 11.07
CA GLU A 3 10.27 -7.93 11.73
C GLU A 3 9.32 -8.13 12.93
N HIS A 4 8.97 -7.06 13.62
CA HIS A 4 8.03 -7.08 14.74
C HIS A 4 6.58 -7.42 14.32
N LEU A 5 6.28 -7.33 13.03
CA LEU A 5 4.97 -7.64 12.45
C LEU A 5 4.90 -9.05 11.83
N TRP A 6 6.04 -9.75 11.72
CA TRP A 6 6.09 -11.02 10.99
C TRP A 6 5.25 -12.12 11.63
N ALA A 7 5.20 -12.19 12.95
CA ALA A 7 4.37 -13.19 13.63
C ALA A 7 2.87 -13.02 13.27
N ILE A 8 2.40 -11.78 13.16
CA ILE A 8 1.00 -11.49 12.82
C ILE A 8 0.74 -11.73 11.33
N TRP A 9 1.63 -11.22 10.46
CA TRP A 9 1.33 -11.13 9.04
C TRP A 9 1.89 -12.29 8.21
N VAL A 10 3.01 -12.89 8.61
CA VAL A 10 3.76 -13.82 7.75
C VAL A 10 3.90 -15.21 8.36
N THR A 11 4.52 -15.31 9.55
CA THR A 11 4.99 -16.61 10.06
C THR A 11 4.07 -17.30 11.05
N GLY A 12 3.07 -16.58 11.59
CA GLY A 12 2.38 -17.05 12.78
C GLY A 12 3.29 -17.04 14.02
N ASP A 13 2.80 -17.54 15.12
CA ASP A 13 3.48 -17.61 16.43
C ASP A 13 3.76 -19.05 16.91
N GLY A 14 3.50 -20.04 16.06
CA GLY A 14 3.62 -21.47 16.37
C GLY A 14 2.33 -22.12 16.88
N GLU A 15 1.36 -21.33 17.33
CA GLU A 15 0.00 -21.79 17.72
C GLU A 15 -1.04 -21.34 16.70
N SER A 16 -0.84 -20.17 16.13
CA SER A 16 -1.73 -19.54 15.14
C SER A 16 -0.98 -19.27 13.83
N TRP A 17 -1.70 -19.36 12.74
CA TRP A 17 -1.17 -19.01 11.42
C TRP A 17 -1.07 -17.50 11.26
N GLY A 18 -0.09 -17.04 10.48
CA GLY A 18 -0.04 -15.66 10.03
C GLY A 18 -1.19 -15.34 9.07
N TRP A 19 -1.59 -14.08 9.00
CA TRP A 19 -2.66 -13.65 8.09
C TRP A 19 -2.34 -13.94 6.62
N GLY A 20 -1.06 -13.92 6.23
CA GLY A 20 -0.62 -14.29 4.88
C GLY A 20 -0.93 -15.73 4.53
N GLU A 21 -0.72 -16.66 5.47
CA GLU A 21 -1.05 -18.06 5.30
C GLU A 21 -2.56 -18.27 5.18
N LEU A 22 -3.36 -17.59 6.03
CA LEU A 22 -4.82 -17.65 5.96
C LEU A 22 -5.36 -17.08 4.64
N ALA A 23 -4.78 -15.98 4.15
CA ALA A 23 -5.13 -15.39 2.87
C ALA A 23 -4.78 -16.32 1.69
N ALA A 24 -3.59 -16.92 1.72
CA ALA A 24 -3.14 -17.88 0.71
C ALA A 24 -4.07 -19.10 0.68
N LEU A 25 -4.43 -19.66 1.84
CA LEU A 25 -5.37 -20.77 1.94
C LEU A 25 -6.75 -20.39 1.37
N GLY A 26 -7.25 -19.20 1.71
CA GLY A 26 -8.51 -18.68 1.18
C GLY A 26 -8.50 -18.58 -0.34
N TYR A 27 -7.42 -18.04 -0.91
CA TYR A 27 -7.24 -17.94 -2.36
C TYR A 27 -7.17 -19.32 -3.03
N LEU A 28 -6.34 -20.23 -2.51
CA LEU A 28 -6.21 -21.58 -3.05
C LEU A 28 -7.52 -22.37 -2.98
N ARG A 29 -8.36 -22.16 -1.96
CA ARG A 29 -9.70 -22.74 -1.92
C ARG A 29 -10.55 -22.31 -3.10
N ILE A 30 -10.47 -21.05 -3.53
CA ILE A 30 -11.15 -20.55 -4.72
C ILE A 30 -10.57 -21.21 -5.98
N VAL A 31 -9.25 -21.24 -6.11
CA VAL A 31 -8.54 -21.85 -7.26
C VAL A 31 -8.92 -23.31 -7.47
N TYR A 32 -9.01 -24.06 -6.37
CA TYR A 32 -9.35 -25.49 -6.40
C TYR A 32 -10.85 -25.78 -6.25
N GLN A 33 -11.68 -24.76 -6.09
CA GLN A 33 -13.14 -24.89 -5.88
C GLN A 33 -13.49 -25.83 -4.73
N LEU A 34 -12.73 -25.72 -3.63
CA LEU A 34 -12.91 -26.60 -2.47
C LEU A 34 -14.14 -26.18 -1.65
N PRO A 35 -14.94 -27.16 -1.19
CA PRO A 35 -16.00 -26.89 -0.25
C PRO A 35 -15.45 -26.41 1.10
N PRO A 36 -16.27 -25.68 1.90
CA PRO A 36 -15.81 -25.06 3.15
C PRO A 36 -15.17 -26.01 4.16
N GLU A 37 -15.64 -27.26 4.20
CA GLU A 37 -15.19 -28.30 5.12
C GLU A 37 -13.88 -29.00 4.70
N GLN A 38 -13.46 -28.82 3.45
CA GLN A 38 -12.23 -29.45 2.96
C GLN A 38 -11.02 -28.60 3.30
N THR A 39 -10.04 -29.18 3.97
CA THR A 39 -8.73 -28.58 4.22
C THR A 39 -7.79 -28.86 3.06
N LEU A 40 -6.93 -27.89 2.78
CA LEU A 40 -5.84 -28.00 1.81
C LEU A 40 -4.53 -27.84 2.56
N ASP A 41 -3.67 -28.84 2.44
CA ASP A 41 -2.29 -28.73 2.93
C ASP A 41 -1.42 -28.07 1.85
N PHE A 42 -1.39 -26.73 1.87
CA PHE A 42 -0.67 -25.95 0.88
C PHE A 42 0.87 -25.97 1.07
N HIS A 43 1.37 -26.40 2.22
CA HIS A 43 2.81 -26.56 2.45
C HIS A 43 3.42 -27.67 1.60
N HIS A 44 2.60 -28.61 1.14
CA HIS A 44 3.00 -29.71 0.27
C HIS A 44 2.59 -29.52 -1.20
N LEU A 45 2.09 -28.33 -1.57
CA LEU A 45 1.80 -28.04 -2.97
C LEU A 45 3.07 -27.90 -3.80
N ASP A 46 3.12 -28.58 -4.93
CA ASP A 46 4.12 -28.31 -5.94
C ASP A 46 3.76 -27.04 -6.71
N LEU A 47 4.29 -25.90 -6.23
CA LEU A 47 3.97 -24.59 -6.80
C LEU A 47 4.36 -24.47 -8.27
N GLU A 48 5.39 -25.20 -8.73
CA GLU A 48 5.80 -25.16 -10.15
C GLU A 48 4.73 -25.79 -11.05
N GLN A 49 4.16 -26.92 -10.63
CA GLN A 49 3.08 -27.58 -11.36
C GLN A 49 1.75 -26.79 -11.31
N GLU A 50 1.46 -26.16 -10.18
CA GLU A 50 0.17 -25.48 -9.95
C GLU A 50 0.16 -24.01 -10.42
N MET A 51 1.34 -23.44 -10.71
CA MET A 51 1.48 -22.00 -11.03
C MET A 51 0.55 -21.54 -12.14
N ALA A 52 0.43 -22.29 -13.23
CA ALA A 52 -0.44 -21.92 -14.35
C ALA A 52 -1.91 -21.81 -13.94
N ARG A 53 -2.38 -22.70 -13.07
CA ARG A 53 -3.74 -22.70 -12.53
C ARG A 53 -3.99 -21.54 -11.57
N ILE A 54 -3.01 -21.29 -10.71
CA ILE A 54 -3.04 -20.16 -9.74
C ILE A 54 -3.11 -18.83 -10.48
N LEU A 55 -2.27 -18.63 -11.50
CA LEU A 55 -2.26 -17.41 -12.30
C LEU A 55 -3.55 -17.23 -13.11
N ALA A 56 -4.06 -18.28 -13.73
CA ALA A 56 -5.31 -18.20 -14.49
C ALA A 56 -6.51 -17.82 -13.60
N ALA A 57 -6.56 -18.28 -12.37
CA ALA A 57 -7.57 -17.84 -11.41
C ALA A 57 -7.42 -16.38 -11.01
N GLY A 58 -6.18 -15.87 -10.97
CA GLY A 58 -5.85 -14.46 -10.68
C GLY A 58 -6.35 -13.49 -11.74
N GLU A 59 -6.42 -13.86 -13.01
CA GLU A 59 -6.80 -12.97 -14.12
C GLU A 59 -8.11 -12.19 -13.88
N ASN A 60 -9.07 -12.78 -13.16
CA ASN A 60 -10.35 -12.16 -12.84
C ASN A 60 -10.35 -11.38 -11.49
N LEU A 61 -9.28 -11.49 -10.71
CA LEU A 61 -9.17 -10.89 -9.38
C LEU A 61 -8.11 -9.78 -9.35
N ASP A 62 -7.14 -9.84 -10.25
CA ASP A 62 -6.01 -8.93 -10.28
C ASP A 62 -6.39 -7.54 -10.79
N ALA A 63 -6.16 -6.53 -9.97
CA ALA A 63 -6.32 -5.12 -10.32
C ALA A 63 -4.97 -4.52 -10.76
N THR A 64 -4.38 -5.08 -11.81
CA THR A 64 -3.01 -4.76 -12.26
C THR A 64 -2.94 -3.85 -13.48
N GLN A 65 -4.06 -3.30 -13.95
CA GLN A 65 -4.09 -2.38 -15.08
C GLN A 65 -3.34 -1.09 -14.75
N THR A 66 -2.39 -0.72 -15.59
CA THR A 66 -1.51 0.44 -15.39
C THR A 66 -1.84 1.63 -16.30
N ASP A 67 -2.52 1.42 -17.43
CA ASP A 67 -3.06 2.53 -18.22
C ASP A 67 -4.40 2.99 -17.63
N LEU A 68 -4.35 4.11 -16.91
CA LEU A 68 -5.51 4.73 -16.28
C LEU A 68 -6.10 5.89 -17.13
N SER A 69 -5.82 5.91 -18.44
CA SER A 69 -6.23 7.02 -19.32
C SER A 69 -7.74 7.24 -19.33
N ASP A 70 -8.54 6.18 -19.42
CA ASP A 70 -10.00 6.32 -19.48
C ASP A 70 -10.60 6.68 -18.13
N PHE A 71 -10.03 6.17 -17.04
CA PHE A 71 -10.36 6.60 -15.68
C PHE A 71 -10.07 8.10 -15.50
N ALA A 72 -8.91 8.57 -15.95
CA ALA A 72 -8.52 9.98 -15.85
C ALA A 72 -9.40 10.88 -16.71
N LYS A 73 -9.74 10.49 -17.95
CA LYS A 73 -10.63 11.22 -18.86
C LYS A 73 -12.04 11.33 -18.30
N SER A 74 -12.52 10.35 -17.56
CA SER A 74 -13.81 10.39 -16.88
C SER A 74 -13.83 11.28 -15.62
N GLY A 75 -12.71 11.92 -15.29
CA GLY A 75 -12.57 12.79 -14.11
C GLY A 75 -12.16 12.07 -12.83
N GLY A 76 -11.88 10.77 -12.90
CA GLY A 76 -11.48 9.96 -11.76
C GLY A 76 -10.23 10.47 -11.04
N LYS A 77 -10.16 10.28 -9.73
CA LYS A 77 -9.02 10.63 -8.88
C LYS A 77 -8.57 9.41 -8.08
N LEU A 78 -7.30 9.07 -8.18
CA LEU A 78 -6.67 7.96 -7.47
C LEU A 78 -5.66 8.51 -6.46
N LEU A 79 -5.99 8.39 -5.18
CA LEU A 79 -5.07 8.59 -4.06
C LEU A 79 -4.60 7.21 -3.61
N TYR A 80 -3.39 6.84 -3.99
CA TYR A 80 -2.77 5.57 -3.60
C TYR A 80 -1.74 5.81 -2.51
N PHE A 81 -1.79 5.04 -1.45
CA PHE A 81 -0.75 5.04 -0.43
C PHE A 81 -0.37 3.62 -0.04
N HIS A 82 0.89 3.42 0.33
CA HIS A 82 1.42 2.11 0.73
C HIS A 82 2.50 2.25 1.78
N GLY A 83 2.48 1.35 2.76
CA GLY A 83 3.46 1.29 3.83
C GLY A 83 4.80 0.71 3.38
N LEU A 84 5.90 1.42 3.65
CA LEU A 84 7.23 0.91 3.33
C LEU A 84 7.73 -0.18 4.29
N SER A 85 7.00 -0.42 5.38
CA SER A 85 7.25 -1.49 6.34
C SER A 85 6.21 -2.61 6.26
N ASP A 86 5.44 -2.67 5.16
CA ASP A 86 4.45 -3.73 4.96
C ASP A 86 5.14 -5.08 4.72
N PRO A 87 4.97 -6.07 5.61
CA PRO A 87 5.59 -7.39 5.45
C PRO A 87 4.75 -8.35 4.59
N LEU A 88 3.48 -8.02 4.36
CA LEU A 88 2.54 -8.89 3.64
C LEU A 88 2.47 -8.54 2.16
N ILE A 89 2.25 -7.26 1.85
CA ILE A 89 2.26 -6.77 0.48
C ILE A 89 3.56 -5.99 0.27
N LEU A 90 4.47 -6.57 -0.49
CA LEU A 90 5.82 -6.04 -0.64
C LEU A 90 5.83 -4.61 -1.21
N PRO A 91 6.46 -3.63 -0.55
CA PRO A 91 6.55 -2.25 -1.01
C PRO A 91 7.13 -2.08 -2.41
N GLU A 92 8.00 -2.99 -2.83
CA GLU A 92 8.58 -3.01 -4.17
C GLU A 92 7.52 -3.21 -5.25
N ARG A 93 6.51 -4.04 -5.00
CA ARG A 93 5.37 -4.23 -5.92
C ARG A 93 4.52 -2.98 -6.04
N ALA A 94 4.24 -2.32 -4.92
CA ALA A 94 3.53 -1.04 -4.91
C ALA A 94 4.27 0.05 -5.68
N LYS A 95 5.59 0.16 -5.49
CA LYS A 95 6.45 1.09 -6.25
C LYS A 95 6.48 0.76 -7.73
N GLN A 96 6.61 -0.52 -8.09
CA GLN A 96 6.58 -0.97 -9.47
C GLN A 96 5.28 -0.57 -10.15
N TYR A 97 4.14 -0.83 -9.52
CA TYR A 97 2.84 -0.42 -10.04
C TYR A 97 2.76 1.11 -10.24
N ALA A 98 3.21 1.91 -9.27
CA ALA A 98 3.25 3.36 -9.39
C ALA A 98 4.10 3.82 -10.59
N VAL A 99 5.29 3.22 -10.78
CA VAL A 99 6.17 3.51 -11.93
C VAL A 99 5.49 3.18 -13.25
N GLU A 100 4.85 2.02 -13.33
CA GLU A 100 4.17 1.57 -14.55
C GLU A 100 2.98 2.48 -14.88
N VAL A 101 2.15 2.86 -13.90
CA VAL A 101 1.05 3.82 -14.12
C VAL A 101 1.57 5.17 -14.62
N LEU A 102 2.65 5.69 -14.01
CA LEU A 102 3.24 6.96 -14.42
C LEU A 102 3.86 6.91 -15.83
N ASN A 103 4.27 5.73 -16.29
CA ASN A 103 4.86 5.53 -17.62
C ASN A 103 3.79 5.25 -18.70
N THR A 104 2.71 4.55 -18.37
CA THR A 104 1.68 4.12 -19.33
C THR A 104 0.54 5.11 -19.46
N THR A 105 0.16 5.78 -18.37
CA THR A 105 -0.84 6.84 -18.40
C THR A 105 -0.19 8.16 -18.88
N PRO A 106 -0.72 8.84 -19.92
CA PRO A 106 -0.17 10.10 -20.42
C PRO A 106 0.07 11.11 -19.29
N GLY A 107 1.26 11.72 -19.26
CA GLY A 107 1.74 12.50 -18.12
C GLY A 107 0.83 13.66 -17.67
N VAL A 108 0.09 14.30 -18.59
CA VAL A 108 -0.91 15.31 -18.23
C VAL A 108 -2.08 14.69 -17.47
N LEU A 109 -2.60 13.55 -17.95
CA LEU A 109 -3.70 12.84 -17.30
C LEU A 109 -3.25 12.27 -15.96
N SER A 110 -2.09 11.64 -15.92
CA SER A 110 -1.52 11.09 -14.68
C SER A 110 -1.37 12.16 -13.60
N LYS A 111 -0.79 13.31 -13.92
CA LYS A 111 -0.65 14.43 -12.97
C LYS A 111 -1.97 14.98 -12.45
N GLN A 112 -3.03 14.90 -13.24
CA GLN A 112 -4.36 15.39 -12.86
C GLN A 112 -5.20 14.37 -12.12
N SER A 113 -4.88 13.07 -12.22
CA SER A 113 -5.73 11.97 -11.74
C SER A 113 -5.09 11.05 -10.72
N THR A 114 -3.75 11.06 -10.56
CA THR A 114 -3.09 10.10 -9.67
C THR A 114 -2.14 10.77 -8.68
N ARG A 115 -2.10 10.25 -7.45
CA ARG A 115 -1.09 10.54 -6.43
C ARG A 115 -0.71 9.25 -5.72
N PHE A 116 0.58 8.98 -5.67
CA PHE A 116 1.15 7.81 -5.01
C PHE A 116 2.00 8.26 -3.81
N PHE A 117 1.68 7.78 -2.62
CA PHE A 117 2.42 8.08 -1.40
C PHE A 117 3.01 6.81 -0.80
N MET A 118 4.32 6.75 -0.66
CA MET A 118 5.04 5.67 0.00
C MET A 118 5.36 6.11 1.43
N VAL A 119 4.68 5.51 2.41
CA VAL A 119 4.71 5.97 3.81
C VAL A 119 5.74 5.19 4.63
N PRO A 120 6.88 5.80 5.00
CA PRO A 120 7.91 5.12 5.79
C PRO A 120 7.39 4.75 7.18
N GLY A 121 7.66 3.51 7.60
CA GLY A 121 7.28 2.99 8.92
C GLY A 121 5.84 2.51 9.04
N HIS A 122 4.99 2.80 8.06
CA HIS A 122 3.64 2.26 8.00
C HIS A 122 3.68 0.79 7.56
N GLY A 123 2.96 -0.09 8.27
CA GLY A 123 2.86 -1.52 7.96
C GLY A 123 1.64 -1.86 7.11
N HIS A 124 1.07 -3.04 7.36
CA HIS A 124 -0.11 -3.52 6.64
C HIS A 124 -1.38 -3.11 7.38
N CYS A 125 -2.22 -2.25 6.75
CA CYS A 125 -3.52 -1.76 7.21
C CYS A 125 -3.53 -0.93 8.51
N TRP A 126 -2.83 -1.35 9.54
CA TRP A 126 -2.69 -0.63 10.81
C TRP A 126 -1.31 -0.90 11.42
N GLU A 127 -0.86 0.01 12.23
CA GLU A 127 0.41 -0.08 12.92
C GLU A 127 0.23 -0.37 14.41
N LEU A 128 1.22 -1.04 14.97
CA LEU A 128 1.39 -1.07 16.41
C LEU A 128 1.89 0.31 16.86
N PRO A 129 1.29 0.91 17.90
CA PRO A 129 1.65 2.24 18.36
C PRO A 129 3.16 2.41 18.57
N GLY A 130 3.74 3.47 18.06
CA GLY A 130 5.08 3.89 18.43
C GLY A 130 6.17 3.83 17.36
N HIS A 131 5.93 3.34 16.15
CA HIS A 131 7.01 3.16 15.18
C HIS A 131 7.31 4.40 14.33
N ALA A 132 6.31 5.00 13.69
CA ALA A 132 6.49 6.19 12.87
C ALA A 132 5.20 7.01 12.76
N PRO A 133 5.28 8.31 12.44
CA PRO A 133 4.10 9.07 12.05
C PRO A 133 3.49 8.49 10.77
N ASP A 134 2.24 8.04 10.84
CA ASP A 134 1.54 7.38 9.74
C ASP A 134 0.02 7.63 9.76
N GLU A 135 -0.48 8.36 10.76
CA GLU A 135 -1.89 8.72 10.87
C GLU A 135 -2.22 9.89 9.95
N PHE A 136 -3.24 9.73 9.11
CA PHE A 136 -3.81 10.76 8.25
C PHE A 136 -5.24 10.39 7.85
N ASN A 137 -5.98 11.33 7.24
CA ASN A 137 -7.34 11.09 6.77
C ASN A 137 -7.37 11.03 5.23
N PRO A 138 -7.29 9.84 4.61
CA PRO A 138 -7.28 9.71 3.15
C PRO A 138 -8.62 10.11 2.51
N VAL A 139 -9.74 9.94 3.22
CA VAL A 139 -11.06 10.30 2.72
C VAL A 139 -11.18 11.82 2.58
N ALA A 140 -10.75 12.58 3.60
CA ALA A 140 -10.76 14.04 3.52
C ALA A 140 -9.84 14.57 2.41
N LEU A 141 -8.71 13.93 2.17
CA LEU A 141 -7.78 14.32 1.11
C LEU A 141 -8.35 14.10 -0.29
N ILE A 142 -8.97 12.95 -0.53
CA ILE A 142 -9.56 12.66 -1.85
C ILE A 142 -10.81 13.53 -2.09
N ASP A 143 -11.63 13.75 -1.08
CA ASP A 143 -12.79 14.62 -1.13
C ASP A 143 -12.39 16.06 -1.49
N GLN A 144 -11.42 16.62 -0.75
CA GLN A 144 -10.87 17.94 -1.07
C GLN A 144 -10.33 18.02 -2.50
N TRP A 145 -9.63 16.98 -2.97
CA TRP A 145 -9.11 16.95 -4.33
C TRP A 145 -10.24 16.97 -5.38
N VAL A 146 -11.28 16.17 -5.17
CA VAL A 146 -12.43 16.12 -6.09
C VAL A 146 -13.15 17.46 -6.12
N GLU A 147 -13.44 18.06 -4.96
CA GLU A 147 -14.20 19.29 -4.84
C GLU A 147 -13.42 20.53 -5.33
N SER A 148 -12.14 20.64 -5.01
CA SER A 148 -11.30 21.78 -5.37
C SER A 148 -10.60 21.65 -6.72
N GLY A 149 -10.52 20.44 -7.28
CA GLY A 149 -9.70 20.13 -8.44
C GLY A 149 -8.17 20.16 -8.17
N GLN A 150 -7.75 20.40 -6.91
CA GLN A 150 -6.35 20.54 -6.54
C GLN A 150 -5.81 19.24 -5.95
N ALA A 151 -4.93 18.59 -6.69
CA ALA A 151 -4.26 17.37 -6.23
C ALA A 151 -3.36 17.66 -5.02
N PRO A 152 -3.31 16.77 -4.02
CA PRO A 152 -2.42 16.96 -2.87
C PRO A 152 -0.95 16.96 -3.31
N ASN A 153 -0.21 18.00 -2.93
CA ASN A 153 1.22 18.14 -3.24
C ASN A 153 2.11 17.41 -2.21
N TYR A 154 1.54 17.03 -1.10
CA TYR A 154 2.16 16.26 -0.03
C TYR A 154 1.09 15.65 0.86
N LEU A 155 1.49 14.72 1.69
CA LEU A 155 0.71 14.11 2.75
C LEU A 155 1.43 14.39 4.07
N ASP A 156 0.82 15.18 4.95
CA ASP A 156 1.33 15.36 6.30
C ASP A 156 0.73 14.28 7.20
N VAL A 157 1.59 13.44 7.74
CA VAL A 157 1.24 12.33 8.64
C VAL A 157 1.63 12.69 10.07
N HIS A 158 0.91 12.17 11.02
CA HIS A 158 1.18 12.42 12.43
C HIS A 158 1.15 11.13 13.25
N GLN A 159 1.70 11.21 14.44
CA GLN A 159 1.64 10.20 15.47
C GLN A 159 1.54 10.92 16.82
N THR A 160 0.49 10.63 17.55
CA THR A 160 0.29 11.19 18.88
C THR A 160 0.48 10.11 19.93
N THR A 161 1.42 10.34 20.83
CA THR A 161 1.62 9.52 22.04
C THR A 161 1.26 10.33 23.28
N SER A 162 1.25 9.70 24.46
CA SER A 162 1.06 10.41 25.73
C SER A 162 2.15 11.47 26.01
N GLU A 163 3.31 11.37 25.37
CA GLU A 163 4.47 12.22 25.66
C GLU A 163 4.71 13.28 24.59
N SER A 164 4.34 13.01 23.32
CA SER A 164 4.65 13.91 22.20
C SER A 164 3.77 13.69 21.00
N THR A 165 3.70 14.71 20.13
CA THR A 165 3.18 14.58 18.76
C THR A 165 4.35 14.72 17.80
N ARG A 166 4.50 13.74 16.90
CA ARG A 166 5.49 13.74 15.82
C ARG A 166 4.77 13.91 14.50
N GLN A 167 5.34 14.69 13.60
CA GLN A 167 4.80 14.91 12.26
C GLN A 167 5.87 14.69 11.21
N ARG A 168 5.44 14.23 10.04
CA ARG A 168 6.30 14.07 8.85
C ARG A 168 5.52 14.49 7.63
N ARG A 169 6.24 15.06 6.67
CA ARG A 169 5.72 15.28 5.32
C ARG A 169 6.14 14.14 4.42
N ILE A 170 5.19 13.56 3.72
CA ILE A 170 5.42 12.52 2.72
C ILE A 170 5.16 13.14 1.35
N CYS A 171 6.11 12.99 0.45
CA CYS A 171 6.01 13.56 -0.89
C CYS A 171 5.41 12.56 -1.87
N PRO A 172 4.67 13.01 -2.87
CA PRO A 172 4.13 12.11 -3.87
C PRO A 172 5.28 11.51 -4.69
N PHE A 173 5.26 10.18 -4.83
CA PHE A 173 6.23 9.46 -5.65
C PHE A 173 6.21 9.96 -7.11
N PRO A 174 7.35 10.16 -7.79
CA PRO A 174 8.70 9.75 -7.42
C PRO A 174 9.50 10.81 -6.62
N GLN A 175 8.90 11.89 -6.16
CA GLN A 175 9.57 12.89 -5.33
C GLN A 175 10.06 12.28 -4.00
N ARG A 176 11.09 12.92 -3.43
CA ARG A 176 11.68 12.53 -2.15
C ARG A 176 11.39 13.59 -1.10
N THR A 177 11.16 13.14 0.12
CA THR A 177 11.09 14.02 1.29
C THR A 177 12.47 14.35 1.79
N ILE A 178 12.80 15.64 1.86
CA ILE A 178 14.09 16.16 2.33
C ILE A 178 13.88 17.00 3.56
N LEU A 179 14.63 16.70 4.63
CA LEU A 179 14.65 17.53 5.84
C LEU A 179 15.48 18.80 5.57
N VAL A 180 14.83 19.95 5.64
CA VAL A 180 15.46 21.27 5.43
C VAL A 180 15.44 22.13 6.68
N GLY A 181 14.52 21.89 7.59
CA GLY A 181 14.39 22.57 8.88
C GLY A 181 15.15 21.88 10.01
N LYS A 182 15.10 22.48 11.21
CA LYS A 182 15.77 21.96 12.40
C LYS A 182 14.87 21.06 13.27
N GLN A 183 13.56 21.19 13.15
CA GLN A 183 12.57 20.47 13.97
C GLN A 183 12.15 19.19 13.28
N LYS A 184 12.80 18.09 13.60
CA LYS A 184 12.54 16.78 12.97
C LYS A 184 11.10 16.27 13.15
N ASP A 185 10.41 16.74 14.19
CA ASP A 185 9.05 16.31 14.52
C ASP A 185 7.98 17.30 14.04
N SER A 186 8.33 18.22 13.14
CA SER A 186 7.42 19.14 12.46
C SER A 186 7.39 18.85 10.95
N ALA A 187 6.21 18.67 10.38
CA ALA A 187 6.03 18.46 8.94
C ALA A 187 6.57 19.63 8.09
N GLU A 188 6.51 20.86 8.62
CA GLU A 188 7.02 22.07 7.96
C GLU A 188 8.54 22.05 7.73
N SER A 189 9.27 21.23 8.48
CA SER A 189 10.71 21.06 8.31
C SER A 189 11.09 20.21 7.09
N TYR A 190 10.12 19.70 6.35
CA TYR A 190 10.37 18.83 5.21
C TYR A 190 9.87 19.45 3.91
N GLN A 191 10.59 19.20 2.83
CA GLN A 191 10.25 19.64 1.47
C GLN A 191 10.31 18.48 0.47
N CYS A 192 9.56 18.62 -0.61
CA CYS A 192 9.53 17.66 -1.71
C CYS A 192 10.50 18.07 -2.82
N GLN A 193 11.35 17.13 -3.24
CA GLN A 193 12.30 17.28 -4.35
C GLN A 193 12.21 16.09 -5.31
#